data_351b1e5b80ae44d8085b985ca55367a2
#
_entry.id   351b1e5b80ae44d8085b985ca55367a2
#
_cell.length_a   1.000
_cell.length_b   1.000
_cell.length_c   1.000
_cell.angle_alpha   90.00
_cell.angle_beta   90.00
_cell.angle_gamma   90.00
#
_symmetry.space_group_name_H-M   'P 1'
#
loop_
_entity.id
_entity.type
_entity.pdbx_description
1 polymer ?
#
loop_
_entity_poly.entity_id
_entity_poly.type
_entity_poly.pdbx_seq_one_letter_code
_entity_poly.pdbx_strand_id
1 'polypeptide(L)'
;MCGIIGITSNKPVSSSIINSLKKLEYRGYDSAGIATILDGSINEVKCEGRVKTLENNISKIKMLGTVGIGHVRWATHGAPSTLNAHPHSSENVSVVHNGIIENSTLLKKFLVERGHKFKSQTDTEVIVHLITEYLKENDLKNSILKMLKKLHGSFALGIIFKDQPDLIIGARRGSPLAVGYGPNENYLGSDSYALK
;
A
#
# COMPACT_ATOMS: atom_id res chain seq x y z
N MET A 1 -3.38 7.61 13.68
CA MET A 1 -3.32 6.20 13.20
C MET A 1 -3.74 6.18 11.74
N CYS A 2 -3.02 5.49 10.89
CA CYS A 2 -3.31 5.41 9.45
C CYS A 2 -4.47 4.45 9.13
N GLY A 3 -5.00 4.49 7.89
CA GLY A 3 -6.03 3.59 7.41
C GLY A 3 -5.62 2.89 6.11
N ILE A 4 -5.82 1.57 6.05
CA ILE A 4 -5.57 0.72 4.89
C ILE A 4 -6.90 0.19 4.35
N ILE A 5 -7.02 0.15 3.03
CA ILE A 5 -8.03 -0.62 2.29
C ILE A 5 -7.38 -1.31 1.10
N GLY A 6 -7.76 -2.54 0.82
CA GLY A 6 -7.48 -3.26 -0.40
C GLY A 6 -8.74 -3.91 -0.92
N ILE A 7 -8.96 -3.93 -2.23
CA ILE A 7 -10.14 -4.51 -2.87
C ILE A 7 -9.73 -5.28 -4.12
N THR A 8 -10.22 -6.54 -4.24
CA THR A 8 -10.26 -7.26 -5.51
C THR A 8 -11.72 -7.40 -5.94
N SER A 9 -12.01 -7.20 -7.21
CA SER A 9 -13.37 -7.26 -7.75
C SER A 9 -13.35 -7.63 -9.23
N ASN A 10 -14.50 -7.96 -9.80
CA ASN A 10 -14.70 -8.08 -11.26
C ASN A 10 -15.04 -6.74 -11.94
N LYS A 11 -15.03 -5.63 -11.18
CA LYS A 11 -15.29 -4.26 -11.64
C LYS A 11 -14.17 -3.32 -11.19
N PRO A 12 -14.02 -2.14 -11.81
CA PRO A 12 -13.07 -1.14 -11.35
C PRO A 12 -13.25 -0.78 -9.88
N VAL A 13 -12.16 -0.85 -9.09
CA VAL A 13 -12.21 -0.71 -7.63
C VAL A 13 -11.93 0.70 -7.10
N SER A 14 -11.51 1.62 -7.97
CA SER A 14 -11.07 2.97 -7.54
C SER A 14 -12.13 3.74 -6.74
N SER A 15 -13.38 3.73 -7.20
CA SER A 15 -14.50 4.40 -6.50
C SER A 15 -14.79 3.75 -5.14
N SER A 16 -14.78 2.42 -5.05
CA SER A 16 -14.99 1.68 -3.80
C SER A 16 -13.87 1.95 -2.81
N ILE A 17 -12.61 1.99 -3.27
CA ILE A 17 -11.45 2.34 -2.44
C ILE A 17 -11.61 3.78 -1.90
N ILE A 18 -11.95 4.77 -2.74
CA ILE A 18 -12.16 6.14 -2.29
C ILE A 18 -13.26 6.23 -1.23
N ASN A 19 -14.39 5.53 -1.42
CA ASN A 19 -15.48 5.52 -0.45
C ASN A 19 -15.06 4.91 0.89
N SER A 20 -14.27 3.84 0.86
CA SER A 20 -13.70 3.23 2.07
C SER A 20 -12.68 4.14 2.76
N LEU A 21 -11.81 4.81 1.98
CA LEU A 21 -10.85 5.78 2.54
C LEU A 21 -11.55 6.97 3.22
N LYS A 22 -12.67 7.45 2.69
CA LYS A 22 -13.50 8.49 3.36
C LYS A 22 -13.97 8.03 4.74
N LYS A 23 -14.36 6.75 4.88
CA LYS A 23 -14.74 6.17 6.18
C LYS A 23 -13.55 6.03 7.14
N LEU A 24 -12.33 5.91 6.62
CA LEU A 24 -11.10 5.80 7.39
C LEU A 24 -10.43 7.16 7.69
N GLU A 25 -10.93 8.27 7.15
CA GLU A 25 -10.29 9.59 7.25
C GLU A 25 -10.15 10.08 8.70
N TYR A 26 -11.00 9.60 9.62
CA TYR A 26 -10.85 9.88 11.06
C TYR A 26 -9.53 9.33 11.64
N ARG A 27 -8.87 8.38 10.95
CA ARG A 27 -7.60 7.77 11.35
C ARG A 27 -6.38 8.56 10.83
N GLY A 28 -6.54 9.34 9.77
CA GLY A 28 -5.46 10.13 9.18
C GLY A 28 -5.96 10.93 7.98
N TYR A 29 -5.44 12.14 7.82
CA TYR A 29 -5.87 13.07 6.78
C TYR A 29 -4.77 14.02 6.30
N ASP A 30 -3.52 13.69 6.58
CA ASP A 30 -2.39 14.52 6.12
C ASP A 30 -2.00 14.25 4.67
N SER A 31 -2.22 13.03 4.22
CA SER A 31 -2.05 12.63 2.83
C SER A 31 -2.85 11.36 2.54
N ALA A 32 -3.16 11.14 1.28
CA ALA A 32 -3.89 9.96 0.83
C ALA A 32 -3.39 9.50 -0.54
N GLY A 33 -3.63 8.22 -0.85
CA GLY A 33 -3.30 7.68 -2.15
C GLY A 33 -3.92 6.32 -2.42
N ILE A 34 -3.88 5.96 -3.69
CA ILE A 34 -4.41 4.72 -4.25
C ILE A 34 -3.44 4.17 -5.30
N ALA A 35 -3.33 2.86 -5.38
CA ALA A 35 -2.74 2.17 -6.51
C ALA A 35 -3.68 1.08 -7.00
N THR A 36 -3.79 0.91 -8.32
CA THR A 36 -4.55 -0.18 -8.96
C THR A 36 -3.71 -0.86 -10.03
N ILE A 37 -4.06 -2.11 -10.35
CA ILE A 37 -3.45 -2.87 -11.45
C ILE A 37 -4.38 -2.81 -12.66
N LEU A 38 -3.82 -2.39 -13.80
CA LEU A 38 -4.49 -2.41 -15.11
C LEU A 38 -3.47 -2.80 -16.19
N ASP A 39 -3.79 -3.81 -16.97
CA ASP A 39 -2.99 -4.28 -18.12
C ASP A 39 -1.50 -4.49 -17.78
N GLY A 40 -1.24 -5.17 -16.65
CA GLY A 40 0.13 -5.44 -16.18
C GLY A 40 0.91 -4.19 -15.73
N SER A 41 0.21 -3.11 -15.41
CA SER A 41 0.83 -1.86 -14.93
C SER A 41 0.23 -1.41 -13.61
N ILE A 42 1.08 -0.85 -12.75
CA ILE A 42 0.66 -0.19 -11.51
C ILE A 42 0.33 1.27 -11.83
N ASN A 43 -0.93 1.64 -11.65
CA ASN A 43 -1.40 3.02 -11.76
C ASN A 43 -1.57 3.60 -10.35
N GLU A 44 -0.80 4.64 -10.03
CA GLU A 44 -0.75 5.25 -8.69
C GLU A 44 -1.16 6.73 -8.74
N VAL A 45 -1.98 7.15 -7.78
CA VAL A 45 -2.31 8.56 -7.54
C VAL A 45 -2.18 8.85 -6.06
N LYS A 46 -1.43 9.89 -5.75
CA LYS A 46 -1.22 10.36 -4.38
C LYS A 46 -1.46 11.86 -4.28
N CYS A 47 -1.83 12.32 -3.09
CA CYS A 47 -1.92 13.75 -2.78
C CYS A 47 -1.60 14.02 -1.32
N GLU A 48 -1.18 15.22 -1.05
CA GLU A 48 -1.22 15.81 0.28
C GLU A 48 -2.66 16.22 0.61
N GLY A 49 -3.03 16.14 1.90
CA GLY A 49 -4.33 16.51 2.39
C GLY A 49 -5.36 15.38 2.31
N ARG A 50 -6.62 15.75 2.30
CA ARG A 50 -7.77 14.87 2.50
C ARG A 50 -8.12 14.00 1.30
N VAL A 51 -8.87 12.92 1.55
CA VAL A 51 -9.40 12.00 0.52
C VAL A 51 -10.19 12.73 -0.58
N LYS A 52 -10.84 13.85 -0.26
CA LYS A 52 -11.52 14.69 -1.26
C LYS A 52 -10.57 15.22 -2.34
N THR A 53 -9.35 15.59 -1.98
CA THR A 53 -8.31 15.99 -2.95
C THR A 53 -7.92 14.83 -3.85
N LEU A 54 -7.72 13.64 -3.27
CA LEU A 54 -7.44 12.41 -4.01
C LEU A 54 -8.58 12.08 -5.00
N GLU A 55 -9.84 12.14 -4.56
CA GLU A 55 -11.02 11.94 -5.39
C GLU A 55 -11.06 12.88 -6.60
N ASN A 56 -10.80 14.18 -6.38
CA ASN A 56 -10.73 15.17 -7.45
C ASN A 56 -9.60 14.89 -8.46
N ASN A 57 -8.46 14.36 -8.00
CA ASN A 57 -7.35 14.01 -8.88
C ASN A 57 -7.69 12.77 -9.72
N ILE A 58 -8.30 11.76 -9.12
CA ILE A 58 -8.70 10.51 -9.79
C ILE A 58 -9.80 10.76 -10.83
N SER A 59 -10.73 11.68 -10.57
CA SER A 59 -11.81 12.00 -11.51
C SER A 59 -11.31 12.50 -12.89
N LYS A 60 -10.07 12.97 -12.95
CA LYS A 60 -9.42 13.46 -14.18
C LYS A 60 -8.74 12.36 -14.99
N ILE A 61 -8.60 11.16 -14.42
CA ILE A 61 -7.94 10.01 -15.02
C ILE A 61 -8.79 8.75 -14.86
N LYS A 62 -8.64 7.81 -15.81
CA LYS A 62 -9.38 6.55 -15.76
C LYS A 62 -8.56 5.50 -14.99
N MET A 63 -8.90 5.26 -13.72
CA MET A 63 -8.36 4.14 -12.95
C MET A 63 -9.31 2.95 -13.02
N LEU A 64 -9.13 2.09 -14.02
CA LEU A 64 -10.03 0.98 -14.35
C LEU A 64 -9.59 -0.37 -13.78
N GLY A 65 -8.53 -0.42 -13.01
CA GLY A 65 -8.03 -1.66 -12.39
C GLY A 65 -9.07 -2.31 -11.47
N THR A 66 -9.10 -3.64 -11.50
CA THR A 66 -10.02 -4.49 -10.71
C THR A 66 -9.41 -4.94 -9.39
N VAL A 67 -8.13 -4.68 -9.20
CA VAL A 67 -7.38 -4.87 -7.95
C VAL A 67 -6.73 -3.57 -7.55
N GLY A 68 -6.81 -3.21 -6.28
CA GLY A 68 -6.16 -2.00 -5.80
C GLY A 68 -6.03 -1.93 -4.30
N ILE A 69 -5.16 -1.05 -3.86
CA ILE A 69 -4.91 -0.70 -2.46
C ILE A 69 -5.00 0.82 -2.28
N GLY A 70 -5.45 1.26 -1.11
CA GLY A 70 -5.54 2.67 -0.77
C GLY A 70 -5.14 2.92 0.68
N HIS A 71 -4.77 4.17 0.96
CA HIS A 71 -4.25 4.57 2.25
C HIS A 71 -4.64 6.01 2.61
N VAL A 72 -4.95 6.24 3.88
CA VAL A 72 -4.98 7.56 4.52
C VAL A 72 -3.90 7.60 5.60
N ARG A 73 -3.06 8.64 5.56
CA ARG A 73 -1.86 8.74 6.38
C ARG A 73 -2.05 9.70 7.55
N TRP A 74 -1.46 9.31 8.67
CA TRP A 74 -1.09 10.17 9.78
C TRP A 74 0.43 10.07 9.94
N ALA A 75 1.15 11.13 9.61
CA ALA A 75 2.61 11.12 9.49
C ALA A 75 3.29 10.74 10.81
N THR A 76 4.16 9.75 10.77
CA THR A 76 5.08 9.36 11.84
C THR A 76 6.54 9.55 11.41
N HIS A 77 6.86 9.24 10.15
CA HIS A 77 8.18 9.38 9.53
C HIS A 77 8.06 10.20 8.24
N GLY A 78 8.80 11.30 8.15
CA GLY A 78 8.76 12.26 7.04
C GLY A 78 7.54 13.19 7.10
N ALA A 79 7.72 14.44 6.67
CA ALA A 79 6.67 15.45 6.64
C ALA A 79 5.50 15.03 5.73
N PRO A 80 4.27 15.53 5.98
CA PRO A 80 3.18 15.42 5.02
C PRO A 80 3.61 15.95 3.65
N SER A 81 3.52 15.12 2.63
CA SER A 81 3.81 15.46 1.24
C SER A 81 3.31 14.36 0.32
N THR A 82 3.11 14.67 -0.95
CA THR A 82 2.77 13.66 -1.97
C THR A 82 3.83 12.56 -2.08
N LEU A 83 5.11 12.90 -1.89
CA LEU A 83 6.23 11.95 -1.97
C LEU A 83 6.19 10.93 -0.83
N ASN A 84 5.82 11.36 0.38
CA ASN A 84 5.72 10.53 1.57
C ASN A 84 4.34 9.88 1.74
N ALA A 85 3.36 10.23 0.91
CA ALA A 85 2.06 9.57 0.89
C ALA A 85 2.19 8.11 0.40
N HIS A 86 1.34 7.22 0.95
CA HIS A 86 1.20 5.85 0.46
C HIS A 86 0.18 5.81 -0.70
N PRO A 87 0.28 4.79 -1.57
CA PRO A 87 1.24 3.69 -1.58
C PRO A 87 2.66 4.11 -1.91
N HIS A 88 3.64 3.23 -1.60
CA HIS A 88 4.99 3.27 -2.16
C HIS A 88 5.13 2.14 -3.18
N SER A 89 5.68 2.47 -4.35
CA SER A 89 5.72 1.53 -5.47
C SER A 89 7.10 1.44 -6.11
N SER A 90 7.43 0.25 -6.59
CA SER A 90 8.45 0.00 -7.61
C SER A 90 7.75 -0.33 -8.94
N GLU A 91 8.52 -0.74 -9.94
CA GLU A 91 7.95 -1.22 -11.20
C GLU A 91 7.03 -2.43 -11.02
N ASN A 92 7.32 -3.33 -10.06
CA ASN A 92 6.67 -4.64 -9.93
C ASN A 92 5.70 -4.75 -8.75
N VAL A 93 5.81 -3.88 -7.75
CA VAL A 93 5.07 -4.02 -6.48
C VAL A 93 4.65 -2.66 -5.94
N SER A 94 3.47 -2.60 -5.34
CA SER A 94 2.97 -1.45 -4.59
C SER A 94 2.53 -1.87 -3.19
N VAL A 95 2.85 -1.05 -2.19
CA VAL A 95 2.68 -1.36 -0.77
C VAL A 95 2.02 -0.20 -0.02
N VAL A 96 1.02 -0.51 0.80
CA VAL A 96 0.50 0.36 1.85
C VAL A 96 0.86 -0.22 3.22
N HIS A 97 1.16 0.64 4.19
CA HIS A 97 1.66 0.24 5.50
C HIS A 97 1.08 1.10 6.61
N ASN A 98 0.61 0.44 7.66
CA ASN A 98 0.34 1.03 8.96
C ASN A 98 1.31 0.45 9.98
N GLY A 99 1.95 1.29 10.77
CA GLY A 99 2.87 0.86 11.82
C GLY A 99 4.24 1.51 11.72
N ILE A 100 5.26 0.86 12.27
CA ILE A 100 6.63 1.33 12.27
C ILE A 100 7.57 0.15 12.02
N ILE A 101 8.46 0.31 11.03
CA ILE A 101 9.57 -0.62 10.76
C ILE A 101 10.80 -0.12 11.50
N GLU A 102 11.01 -0.64 12.70
CA GLU A 102 12.04 -0.17 13.64
C GLU A 102 13.46 -0.29 13.10
N ASN A 103 13.74 -1.31 12.29
CA ASN A 103 15.04 -1.52 11.67
C ASN A 103 15.16 -0.92 10.25
N SER A 104 14.28 0.01 9.86
CA SER A 104 14.24 0.61 8.52
C SER A 104 15.57 1.25 8.11
N THR A 105 16.27 1.93 9.02
CA THR A 105 17.59 2.54 8.75
C THR A 105 18.64 1.49 8.35
N LEU A 106 18.71 0.36 9.03
CA LEU A 106 19.62 -0.74 8.70
C LEU A 106 19.27 -1.38 7.36
N LEU A 107 17.97 -1.61 7.12
CA LEU A 107 17.48 -2.16 5.87
C LEU A 107 17.73 -1.20 4.70
N LYS A 108 17.56 0.10 4.89
CA LYS A 108 17.86 1.12 3.89
C LYS A 108 19.35 1.09 3.49
N LYS A 109 20.26 1.03 4.47
CA LYS A 109 21.71 0.91 4.19
C LYS A 109 22.02 -0.32 3.35
N PHE A 110 21.53 -1.49 3.76
CA PHE A 110 21.65 -2.77 3.05
C PHE A 110 21.16 -2.69 1.60
N LEU A 111 20.04 -2.01 1.35
CA LEU A 111 19.42 -1.88 0.03
C LEU A 111 20.16 -0.86 -0.86
N VAL A 112 20.63 0.26 -0.28
CA VAL A 112 21.46 1.25 -1.00
C VAL A 112 22.75 0.62 -1.50
N GLU A 113 23.41 -0.22 -0.70
CA GLU A 113 24.61 -0.98 -1.10
C GLU A 113 24.34 -1.94 -2.27
N ARG A 114 23.06 -2.31 -2.53
CA ARG A 114 22.59 -3.12 -3.66
C ARG A 114 22.03 -2.30 -4.84
N GLY A 115 22.23 -0.99 -4.78
CA GLY A 115 21.85 -0.08 -5.87
C GLY A 115 20.41 0.44 -5.82
N HIS A 116 19.64 0.15 -4.76
CA HIS A 116 18.29 0.71 -4.61
C HIS A 116 18.34 2.20 -4.29
N LYS A 117 17.49 2.98 -4.97
CA LYS A 117 17.37 4.43 -4.78
C LYS A 117 16.08 4.76 -4.05
N PHE A 118 16.19 5.38 -2.91
CA PHE A 118 15.07 5.82 -2.09
C PHE A 118 14.61 7.22 -2.49
N LYS A 119 13.30 7.41 -2.60
CA LYS A 119 12.68 8.68 -2.98
C LYS A 119 12.00 9.36 -1.78
N SER A 120 11.46 8.57 -0.85
CA SER A 120 10.71 9.07 0.31
C SER A 120 11.55 9.08 1.59
N GLN A 121 10.99 9.73 2.60
CA GLN A 121 11.52 9.74 3.96
C GLN A 121 10.85 8.70 4.87
N THR A 122 9.96 7.87 4.31
CA THR A 122 9.19 6.91 5.08
C THR A 122 9.99 5.63 5.34
N ASP A 123 9.68 4.95 6.43
CA ASP A 123 10.15 3.61 6.74
C ASP A 123 9.54 2.53 5.83
N THR A 124 8.42 2.83 5.18
CA THR A 124 7.69 1.90 4.30
C THR A 124 8.45 1.55 3.04
N GLU A 125 9.22 2.48 2.48
CA GLU A 125 9.88 2.27 1.19
C GLU A 125 10.89 1.11 1.23
N VAL A 126 11.46 0.78 2.40
CA VAL A 126 12.33 -0.40 2.54
C VAL A 126 11.60 -1.71 2.22
N ILE A 127 10.29 -1.78 2.47
CA ILE A 127 9.48 -2.98 2.20
C ILE A 127 9.40 -3.23 0.70
N VAL A 128 9.11 -2.18 -0.08
CA VAL A 128 9.05 -2.23 -1.54
C VAL A 128 10.37 -2.73 -2.11
N HIS A 129 11.48 -2.15 -1.66
CA HIS A 129 12.81 -2.50 -2.14
C HIS A 129 13.26 -3.90 -1.70
N LEU A 130 12.90 -4.37 -0.49
CA LEU A 130 13.17 -5.74 -0.05
C LEU A 130 12.44 -6.76 -0.93
N ILE A 131 11.14 -6.53 -1.21
CA ILE A 131 10.38 -7.41 -2.08
C ILE A 131 11.01 -7.43 -3.48
N THR A 132 11.31 -6.26 -4.05
CA THR A 132 11.97 -6.13 -5.36
C THR A 132 13.30 -6.87 -5.40
N GLU A 133 14.12 -6.77 -4.35
CA GLU A 133 15.40 -7.46 -4.25
C GLU A 133 15.22 -8.98 -4.23
N TYR A 134 14.30 -9.47 -3.40
CA TYR A 134 14.09 -10.92 -3.27
C TYR A 134 13.41 -11.56 -4.48
N LEU A 135 12.61 -10.83 -5.24
CA LEU A 135 11.99 -11.31 -6.49
C LEU A 135 13.02 -11.60 -7.61
N LYS A 136 14.26 -11.10 -7.49
CA LYS A 136 15.32 -11.42 -8.45
C LYS A 136 15.72 -12.90 -8.44
N GLU A 137 15.58 -13.56 -7.29
CA GLU A 137 16.10 -14.92 -7.07
C GLU A 137 15.06 -15.89 -6.52
N ASN A 138 13.84 -15.43 -6.21
CA ASN A 138 12.82 -16.24 -5.56
C ASN A 138 11.47 -16.03 -6.22
N ASP A 139 10.58 -17.02 -6.06
CA ASP A 139 9.16 -16.86 -6.33
C ASP A 139 8.49 -15.84 -5.39
N LEU A 140 7.28 -15.43 -5.72
CA LEU A 140 6.52 -14.44 -4.98
C LEU A 140 6.36 -14.80 -3.49
N LYS A 141 5.95 -16.04 -3.19
CA LYS A 141 5.70 -16.51 -1.82
C LYS A 141 6.98 -16.45 -0.98
N ASN A 142 8.08 -16.97 -1.51
CA ASN A 142 9.35 -16.98 -0.80
C ASN A 142 9.92 -15.57 -0.63
N SER A 143 9.74 -14.67 -1.62
CA SER A 143 10.13 -13.26 -1.52
C SER A 143 9.40 -12.55 -0.38
N ILE A 144 8.08 -12.73 -0.27
CA ILE A 144 7.28 -12.16 0.81
C ILE A 144 7.70 -12.74 2.16
N LEU A 145 7.88 -14.06 2.27
CA LEU A 145 8.30 -14.68 3.54
C LEU A 145 9.69 -14.21 3.98
N LYS A 146 10.65 -14.05 3.05
CA LYS A 146 11.98 -13.52 3.33
C LYS A 146 11.89 -12.06 3.81
N MET A 147 11.11 -11.23 3.13
CA MET A 147 10.87 -9.84 3.53
C MET A 147 10.28 -9.77 4.95
N LEU A 148 9.21 -10.51 5.25
CA LEU A 148 8.56 -10.51 6.56
C LEU A 148 9.50 -10.93 7.71
N LYS A 149 10.41 -11.88 7.45
CA LYS A 149 11.43 -12.32 8.43
C LYS A 149 12.46 -11.23 8.72
N LYS A 150 12.70 -10.30 7.80
CA LYS A 150 13.66 -9.20 7.95
C LYS A 150 13.09 -7.99 8.67
N LEU A 151 11.76 -7.81 8.66
CA LEU A 151 11.13 -6.67 9.30
C LEU A 151 11.08 -6.83 10.83
N HIS A 152 11.44 -5.77 11.55
CA HIS A 152 11.23 -5.63 12.98
C HIS A 152 10.22 -4.52 13.25
N GLY A 153 9.45 -4.64 14.33
CA GLY A 153 8.43 -3.69 14.72
C GLY A 153 7.00 -4.18 14.50
N SER A 154 6.05 -3.25 14.60
CA SER A 154 4.61 -3.50 14.45
C SER A 154 4.15 -2.97 13.09
N PHE A 155 3.44 -3.80 12.32
CA PHE A 155 2.96 -3.44 11.00
C PHE A 155 1.67 -4.13 10.59
N ALA A 156 0.93 -3.48 9.69
CA ALA A 156 -0.08 -4.06 8.82
C ALA A 156 0.22 -3.61 7.38
N LEU A 157 0.23 -4.55 6.44
CA LEU A 157 0.61 -4.35 5.04
C LEU A 157 -0.53 -4.77 4.12
N GLY A 158 -0.76 -3.98 3.06
CA GLY A 158 -1.47 -4.39 1.86
C GLY A 158 -0.52 -4.29 0.67
N ILE A 159 -0.39 -5.35 -0.12
CA ILE A 159 0.60 -5.47 -1.19
C ILE A 159 -0.09 -5.97 -2.46
N ILE A 160 0.16 -5.30 -3.58
CA ILE A 160 -0.27 -5.73 -4.92
C ILE A 160 0.93 -5.81 -5.86
N PHE A 161 0.82 -6.66 -6.90
CA PHE A 161 1.89 -6.94 -7.86
C PHE A 161 1.37 -6.78 -9.28
N LYS A 162 2.16 -6.16 -10.17
CA LYS A 162 1.76 -5.88 -11.56
C LYS A 162 1.34 -7.13 -12.34
N ASP A 163 2.02 -8.25 -12.07
CA ASP A 163 1.80 -9.52 -12.79
C ASP A 163 0.79 -10.45 -12.08
N GLN A 164 0.08 -9.95 -11.05
CA GLN A 164 -0.91 -10.68 -10.26
C GLN A 164 -2.22 -9.87 -10.16
N PRO A 165 -3.02 -9.82 -11.24
CA PRO A 165 -4.16 -8.91 -11.35
C PRO A 165 -5.34 -9.25 -10.41
N ASP A 166 -5.33 -10.43 -9.76
CA ASP A 166 -6.40 -10.89 -8.88
C ASP A 166 -5.94 -11.09 -7.43
N LEU A 167 -4.70 -10.65 -7.10
CA LEU A 167 -4.09 -10.94 -5.80
C LEU A 167 -3.82 -9.68 -4.98
N ILE A 168 -4.29 -9.69 -3.73
CA ILE A 168 -3.79 -8.80 -2.67
C ILE A 168 -3.18 -9.67 -1.58
N ILE A 169 -1.95 -9.37 -1.17
CA ILE A 169 -1.34 -9.99 0.00
C ILE A 169 -1.50 -9.07 1.20
N GLY A 170 -2.14 -9.58 2.24
CA GLY A 170 -2.19 -8.96 3.56
C GLY A 170 -1.19 -9.60 4.52
N ALA A 171 -0.45 -8.80 5.28
CA ALA A 171 0.42 -9.29 6.34
C ALA A 171 0.34 -8.38 7.57
N ARG A 172 0.41 -8.96 8.78
CA ARG A 172 0.35 -8.17 10.01
C ARG A 172 1.21 -8.74 11.13
N ARG A 173 1.71 -7.82 11.93
CA ARG A 173 2.33 -8.08 13.24
C ARG A 173 2.00 -6.89 14.15
N GLY A 174 1.20 -7.12 15.22
CA GLY A 174 0.82 -6.07 16.18
C GLY A 174 -0.31 -5.14 15.70
N SER A 175 -0.21 -4.58 14.49
CA SER A 175 -1.22 -3.67 13.94
C SER A 175 -2.47 -4.40 13.43
N PRO A 176 -3.68 -3.80 13.51
CA PRO A 176 -4.91 -4.43 13.06
C PRO A 176 -4.98 -4.55 11.53
N LEU A 177 -5.47 -5.69 11.06
CA LEU A 177 -5.80 -5.96 9.66
C LEU A 177 -6.85 -7.07 9.62
N ALA A 178 -7.91 -6.86 8.85
CA ALA A 178 -9.02 -7.78 8.67
C ALA A 178 -9.26 -8.07 7.19
N VAL A 179 -9.84 -9.22 6.89
CA VAL A 179 -10.27 -9.63 5.55
C VAL A 179 -11.79 -9.73 5.54
N GLY A 180 -12.42 -9.21 4.50
CA GLY A 180 -13.84 -9.35 4.22
C GLY A 180 -14.06 -10.10 2.90
N TYR A 181 -15.07 -10.93 2.84
CA TYR A 181 -15.45 -11.69 1.64
C TYR A 181 -16.84 -11.27 1.18
N GLY A 182 -16.97 -10.95 -0.09
CA GLY A 182 -18.24 -10.66 -0.77
C GLY A 182 -18.46 -11.59 -1.96
N PRO A 183 -19.66 -11.53 -2.58
CA PRO A 183 -20.02 -12.45 -3.67
C PRO A 183 -19.11 -12.35 -4.91
N ASN A 184 -18.60 -11.16 -5.22
CA ASN A 184 -17.78 -10.88 -6.40
C ASN A 184 -16.58 -9.98 -6.08
N GLU A 185 -16.28 -9.80 -4.81
CA GLU A 185 -15.22 -8.93 -4.34
C GLU A 185 -14.71 -9.37 -2.98
N ASN A 186 -13.43 -9.14 -2.73
CA ASN A 186 -12.80 -9.37 -1.43
C ASN A 186 -12.12 -8.10 -0.96
N TYR A 187 -12.04 -7.97 0.35
CA TYR A 187 -11.56 -6.77 1.02
C TYR A 187 -10.42 -7.07 1.98
N LEU A 188 -9.48 -6.17 2.07
CA LEU A 188 -8.46 -6.08 3.10
C LEU A 188 -8.60 -4.72 3.76
N GLY A 189 -8.69 -4.62 5.09
CA GLY A 189 -8.83 -3.33 5.75
C GLY A 189 -8.24 -3.30 7.14
N SER A 190 -7.73 -2.14 7.54
CA SER A 190 -7.23 -1.91 8.90
C SER A 190 -8.34 -1.69 9.93
N ASP A 191 -9.59 -1.58 9.46
CA ASP A 191 -10.78 -1.43 10.29
C ASP A 191 -11.98 -2.08 9.60
N SER A 192 -12.79 -2.83 10.37
CA SER A 192 -14.00 -3.49 9.86
C SER A 192 -15.06 -2.49 9.34
N TYR A 193 -15.04 -1.25 9.82
CA TYR A 193 -15.94 -0.20 9.35
C TYR A 193 -15.71 0.17 7.87
N ALA A 194 -14.49 0.04 7.39
CA ALA A 194 -14.15 0.29 5.98
C ALA A 194 -14.56 -0.85 5.03
N LEU A 195 -14.86 -2.04 5.60
CA LEU A 195 -15.24 -3.24 4.84
C LEU A 195 -16.76 -3.38 4.61
N LYS A 196 -17.55 -2.41 5.09
CA LYS A 196 -19.02 -2.41 5.00
C LYS A 196 -19.52 -1.61 3.81
#